data_5ad7b6a07b3c267f3bd30a82ce08895f
#
_entry.id   5ad7b6a07b3c267f3bd30a82ce08895f
#
_cell.length_a   1.000
_cell.length_b   1.000
_cell.length_c   1.000
_cell.angle_alpha   90.00
_cell.angle_beta   90.00
_cell.angle_gamma   90.00
#
_symmetry.space_group_name_H-M   'P 1'
#
loop_
_entity.id
_entity.type
_entity.pdbx_description
1 polymer ?
#
loop_
_entity_poly.entity_id
_entity_poly.type
_entity_poly.pdbx_seq_one_letter_code
_entity_poly.pdbx_strand_id
1 'polypeptide(L)'
;MSDKSKIRRRQRCPKCGSLDVNKWGIRNGVQRFKCCDCNLLFTARRKEISKSNRRPWFRKWILGKMTIEEIAKSSGYSTRQLHRWFDEYLDEAPTWTIKTSQPIFLLIDGTYYSDNHCLIVYRAENLKRTIFYRFTKTEDQNEIASDLINIRDNLGFKVQGITTDGSDNIIRAVEYVFPKVPRQRCVVHVQRECLSQITLHPRTPEGKSLKSLVIGLANVKTANDRLWWEKLFENWREENEEWVCAKGTLESSHQTYFLHNDLRKAFVHLKRALPNLFQYIDYPDLPKTTNAIEAFFGHIKDQLRIHRGLSEARVDNFLHWYLFFNDEKKSKD
;
A
#
# COMPACT_ATOMS: atom_id res chain seq x y z
N MET A 1 26.23 -49.23 -26.82
CA MET A 1 25.45 -49.55 -25.64
C MET A 1 26.24 -49.20 -24.41
N SER A 2 26.03 -48.03 -23.83
CA SER A 2 26.75 -47.55 -22.64
C SER A 2 25.77 -47.56 -21.48
N ASP A 3 25.98 -48.51 -20.60
CA ASP A 3 25.25 -48.69 -19.35
C ASP A 3 25.62 -47.53 -18.38
N LYS A 4 24.74 -46.55 -18.25
CA LYS A 4 24.85 -45.53 -17.23
C LYS A 4 24.36 -46.11 -15.91
N SER A 5 25.22 -46.80 -15.19
CA SER A 5 24.98 -47.26 -13.82
C SER A 5 24.69 -46.01 -12.93
N LYS A 6 23.38 -45.84 -12.59
CA LYS A 6 22.94 -44.88 -11.58
C LYS A 6 23.64 -45.21 -10.26
N ILE A 7 24.63 -44.40 -9.88
CA ILE A 7 25.25 -44.48 -8.55
C ILE A 7 24.14 -44.27 -7.50
N ARG A 8 23.63 -45.35 -6.92
CA ARG A 8 22.68 -45.28 -5.81
C ARG A 8 23.43 -44.76 -4.59
N ARG A 9 23.17 -43.51 -4.22
CA ARG A 9 23.71 -42.90 -2.96
C ARG A 9 23.27 -43.83 -1.79
N ARG A 10 24.23 -44.47 -1.15
CA ARG A 10 23.99 -45.29 0.06
C ARG A 10 23.47 -44.36 1.17
N GLN A 11 22.39 -44.78 1.84
CA GLN A 11 21.85 -44.04 2.99
C GLN A 11 22.78 -44.21 4.16
N ARG A 12 23.02 -43.12 4.94
CA ARG A 12 23.77 -43.16 6.19
C ARG A 12 22.80 -43.13 7.36
N CYS A 13 23.13 -43.87 8.42
CA CYS A 13 22.37 -43.81 9.66
C CYS A 13 22.47 -42.40 10.27
N PRO A 14 21.38 -41.72 10.61
CA PRO A 14 21.40 -40.38 11.17
C PRO A 14 21.90 -40.32 12.62
N LYS A 15 22.02 -41.48 13.33
CA LYS A 15 22.47 -41.54 14.71
C LYS A 15 23.97 -41.85 14.80
N CYS A 16 24.47 -42.88 14.12
CA CYS A 16 25.86 -43.35 14.24
C CYS A 16 26.68 -43.13 12.97
N GLY A 17 26.11 -42.61 11.89
CA GLY A 17 26.85 -42.34 10.65
C GLY A 17 27.12 -43.58 9.78
N SER A 18 26.82 -44.82 10.26
CA SER A 18 27.06 -46.06 9.56
C SER A 18 26.43 -46.10 8.16
N LEU A 19 27.14 -46.75 7.22
CA LEU A 19 26.66 -47.04 5.88
C LEU A 19 25.99 -48.42 5.79
N ASP A 20 26.14 -49.25 6.86
CA ASP A 20 25.48 -50.56 6.94
C ASP A 20 24.01 -50.38 7.36
N VAL A 21 23.19 -50.24 6.33
CA VAL A 21 21.77 -49.86 6.45
C VAL A 21 20.93 -50.71 5.50
N ASN A 22 19.98 -51.43 6.05
CA ASN A 22 19.06 -52.29 5.31
C ASN A 22 17.71 -51.62 5.08
N LYS A 23 17.04 -51.92 3.98
CA LYS A 23 15.64 -51.52 3.75
C LYS A 23 14.73 -52.26 4.73
N TRP A 24 13.85 -51.54 5.43
CA TRP A 24 12.97 -52.06 6.47
C TRP A 24 11.50 -51.75 6.19
N GLY A 25 11.00 -52.26 5.06
CA GLY A 25 9.61 -52.07 4.68
C GLY A 25 9.18 -50.66 4.32
N ILE A 26 7.92 -50.50 3.90
CA ILE A 26 7.29 -49.23 3.52
C ILE A 26 6.19 -48.92 4.54
N ARG A 27 6.09 -47.70 5.02
CA ARG A 27 4.98 -47.19 5.84
C ARG A 27 4.46 -45.88 5.26
N ASN A 28 3.16 -45.84 4.98
CA ASN A 28 2.52 -44.65 4.34
C ASN A 28 3.24 -44.17 3.05
N GLY A 29 3.62 -45.14 2.19
CA GLY A 29 4.32 -44.82 0.93
C GLY A 29 5.81 -44.44 1.08
N VAL A 30 6.37 -44.46 2.31
CA VAL A 30 7.75 -44.04 2.56
C VAL A 30 8.61 -45.22 2.93
N GLN A 31 9.75 -45.44 2.21
CA GLN A 31 10.72 -46.48 2.51
C GLN A 31 11.39 -46.18 3.85
N ARG A 32 11.36 -47.17 4.76
CA ARG A 32 12.11 -47.18 6.02
C ARG A 32 13.41 -47.94 5.88
N PHE A 33 14.36 -47.59 6.71
CA PHE A 33 15.67 -48.21 6.80
C PHE A 33 15.97 -48.58 8.25
N LYS A 34 16.74 -49.65 8.43
CA LYS A 34 17.26 -50.09 9.73
C LYS A 34 18.79 -50.05 9.67
N CYS A 35 19.43 -49.42 10.63
CA CYS A 35 20.87 -49.46 10.79
C CYS A 35 21.27 -50.80 11.44
N CYS A 36 22.27 -51.49 10.88
CA CYS A 36 22.76 -52.74 11.42
C CYS A 36 23.56 -52.54 12.69
N ASP A 37 24.29 -51.44 12.82
CA ASP A 37 25.16 -51.15 13.95
C ASP A 37 24.43 -50.68 15.21
N CYS A 38 23.46 -49.76 15.08
CA CYS A 38 22.77 -49.18 16.23
C CYS A 38 21.29 -49.50 16.30
N ASN A 39 20.76 -50.37 15.40
CA ASN A 39 19.37 -50.81 15.30
C ASN A 39 18.33 -49.66 15.11
N LEU A 40 18.77 -48.45 14.83
CA LEU A 40 17.85 -47.31 14.62
C LEU A 40 16.99 -47.58 13.35
N LEU A 41 15.69 -47.46 13.51
CA LEU A 41 14.75 -47.40 12.39
C LEU A 41 14.57 -45.95 11.97
N PHE A 42 14.79 -45.64 10.71
CA PHE A 42 14.68 -44.28 10.18
C PHE A 42 14.15 -44.28 8.75
N THR A 43 13.73 -43.12 8.28
CA THR A 43 13.41 -42.87 6.86
C THR A 43 14.55 -42.09 6.22
N ALA A 44 14.77 -42.23 4.92
CA ALA A 44 15.72 -41.34 4.23
C ALA A 44 15.35 -39.89 4.52
N ARG A 45 16.34 -39.11 5.02
CA ARG A 45 16.13 -37.68 5.15
C ARG A 45 15.74 -37.13 3.77
N ARG A 46 14.51 -36.66 3.63
CA ARG A 46 14.17 -35.83 2.48
C ARG A 46 15.16 -34.68 2.48
N LYS A 47 15.83 -34.44 1.33
CA LYS A 47 16.64 -33.23 1.18
C LYS A 47 15.77 -32.05 1.58
N GLU A 48 16.22 -31.33 2.59
CA GLU A 48 15.56 -30.12 2.99
C GLU A 48 15.58 -29.17 1.80
N ILE A 49 14.40 -28.74 1.37
CA ILE A 49 14.27 -27.81 0.25
C ILE A 49 14.87 -26.49 0.70
N SER A 50 15.84 -25.98 -0.05
CA SER A 50 16.52 -24.72 0.27
C SER A 50 15.52 -23.56 0.36
N LYS A 51 15.82 -22.57 1.18
CA LYS A 51 14.98 -21.34 1.28
C LYS A 51 14.70 -20.75 -0.11
N SER A 52 15.68 -20.74 -1.02
CA SER A 52 15.50 -20.26 -2.40
C SER A 52 14.40 -21.00 -3.17
N ASN A 53 14.26 -22.31 -2.99
CA ASN A 53 13.23 -23.11 -3.67
C ASN A 53 11.85 -23.02 -3.00
N ARG A 54 11.77 -22.49 -1.77
CA ARG A 54 10.50 -22.26 -1.05
C ARG A 54 9.94 -20.87 -1.36
N ARG A 55 10.81 -19.89 -1.64
CA ARG A 55 10.46 -18.49 -1.88
C ARG A 55 9.42 -18.25 -2.98
N PRO A 56 9.42 -18.97 -4.12
CA PRO A 56 8.37 -18.84 -5.15
C PRO A 56 6.97 -19.16 -4.63
N TRP A 57 6.83 -20.16 -3.75
CA TRP A 57 5.55 -20.53 -3.15
C TRP A 57 5.09 -19.49 -2.13
N PHE A 58 6.02 -19.00 -1.31
CA PHE A 58 5.75 -17.90 -0.39
C PHE A 58 5.34 -16.62 -1.14
N ARG A 59 6.08 -16.26 -2.21
CA ARG A 59 5.72 -15.11 -3.07
C ARG A 59 4.33 -15.28 -3.69
N LYS A 60 3.99 -16.50 -4.15
CA LYS A 60 2.68 -16.82 -4.70
C LYS A 60 1.57 -16.66 -3.65
N TRP A 61 1.86 -17.00 -2.40
CA TRP A 61 0.94 -16.83 -1.28
C TRP A 61 0.76 -15.34 -0.90
N ILE A 62 1.84 -14.57 -0.83
CA ILE A 62 1.83 -13.14 -0.49
C ILE A 62 1.10 -12.30 -1.56
N LEU A 63 1.41 -12.53 -2.85
CA LEU A 63 0.88 -11.71 -3.97
C LEU A 63 -0.39 -12.28 -4.59
N GLY A 64 -0.61 -13.59 -4.48
CA GLY A 64 -1.74 -14.28 -5.08
C GLY A 64 -2.98 -14.29 -4.17
N LYS A 65 -4.15 -14.44 -4.76
CA LYS A 65 -5.41 -14.64 -4.02
C LYS A 65 -5.62 -16.13 -3.75
N MET A 66 -4.60 -16.80 -3.15
CA MET A 66 -4.62 -18.25 -2.90
C MET A 66 -4.50 -18.54 -1.41
N THR A 67 -5.34 -19.45 -0.94
CA THR A 67 -5.21 -20.02 0.40
C THR A 67 -4.05 -21.01 0.48
N ILE A 68 -3.63 -21.38 1.68
CA ILE A 68 -2.58 -22.40 1.88
C ILE A 68 -3.00 -23.76 1.35
N GLU A 69 -4.30 -24.09 1.44
CA GLU A 69 -4.86 -25.33 0.91
C GLU A 69 -4.74 -25.41 -0.63
N GLU A 70 -5.01 -24.32 -1.32
CA GLU A 70 -4.86 -24.24 -2.78
C GLU A 70 -3.39 -24.33 -3.19
N ILE A 71 -2.49 -23.70 -2.44
CA ILE A 71 -1.04 -23.84 -2.65
C ILE A 71 -0.59 -25.27 -2.37
N ALA A 72 -1.12 -25.92 -1.33
CA ALA A 72 -0.81 -27.30 -1.03
C ALA A 72 -1.20 -28.25 -2.20
N LYS A 73 -2.40 -28.06 -2.74
CA LYS A 73 -2.87 -28.81 -3.92
C LYS A 73 -1.96 -28.58 -5.14
N SER A 74 -1.55 -27.34 -5.39
CA SER A 74 -0.74 -27.00 -6.57
C SER A 74 0.74 -27.37 -6.44
N SER A 75 1.27 -27.39 -5.21
CA SER A 75 2.69 -27.64 -4.93
C SER A 75 3.01 -29.09 -4.59
N GLY A 76 2.01 -29.87 -4.15
CA GLY A 76 2.18 -31.21 -3.61
C GLY A 76 2.80 -31.27 -2.22
N TYR A 77 2.98 -30.12 -1.54
CA TYR A 77 3.41 -30.06 -0.13
C TYR A 77 2.20 -30.07 0.80
N SER A 78 2.37 -30.60 2.01
CA SER A 78 1.31 -30.52 3.03
C SER A 78 1.14 -29.09 3.54
N THR A 79 -0.08 -28.74 3.95
CA THR A 79 -0.39 -27.44 4.58
C THR A 79 0.51 -27.17 5.78
N ARG A 80 0.74 -28.19 6.65
CA ARG A 80 1.66 -28.10 7.80
C ARG A 80 3.10 -27.73 7.39
N GLN A 81 3.57 -28.24 6.25
CA GLN A 81 4.92 -27.94 5.76
C GLN A 81 5.00 -26.51 5.20
N LEU A 82 3.96 -26.07 4.49
CA LEU A 82 3.85 -24.71 3.96
C LEU A 82 3.78 -23.68 5.09
N HIS A 83 2.95 -23.93 6.12
CA HIS A 83 2.89 -23.08 7.31
C HIS A 83 4.28 -22.90 7.94
N ARG A 84 4.98 -24.01 8.24
CA ARG A 84 6.32 -23.92 8.82
C ARG A 84 7.30 -23.10 7.97
N TRP A 85 7.23 -23.21 6.64
CA TRP A 85 8.10 -22.45 5.74
C TRP A 85 7.71 -20.97 5.68
N PHE A 86 6.42 -20.68 5.67
CA PHE A 86 5.92 -19.32 5.60
C PHE A 86 6.10 -18.59 6.92
N ASP A 87 5.97 -19.29 8.04
CA ASP A 87 6.29 -18.77 9.37
C ASP A 87 7.77 -18.32 9.45
N GLU A 88 8.72 -19.14 8.94
CA GLU A 88 10.14 -18.78 8.86
C GLU A 88 10.41 -17.46 8.09
N TYR A 89 9.58 -17.11 7.08
CA TYR A 89 9.67 -15.84 6.39
C TYR A 89 8.94 -14.72 7.14
N LEU A 90 7.80 -15.03 7.77
CA LEU A 90 7.03 -14.03 8.51
C LEU A 90 7.65 -13.66 9.87
N ASP A 91 8.63 -14.42 10.36
CA ASP A 91 9.38 -14.08 11.56
C ASP A 91 10.44 -12.98 11.32
N GLU A 92 10.75 -12.67 10.04
CA GLU A 92 11.78 -11.71 9.66
C GLU A 92 11.32 -10.85 8.48
N ALA A 93 11.37 -9.52 8.63
CA ALA A 93 11.02 -8.60 7.56
C ALA A 93 12.10 -8.58 6.45
N PRO A 94 11.73 -8.48 5.15
CA PRO A 94 12.70 -8.33 4.08
C PRO A 94 13.35 -6.94 4.13
N THR A 95 14.60 -6.86 3.77
CA THR A 95 15.30 -5.60 3.56
C THR A 95 15.50 -5.36 2.07
N TRP A 96 15.25 -4.15 1.62
CA TRP A 96 15.61 -3.70 0.27
C TRP A 96 15.93 -2.22 0.26
N THR A 97 16.73 -1.82 -0.70
CA THR A 97 17.10 -0.42 -0.88
C THR A 97 16.87 -0.04 -2.33
N ILE A 98 16.21 1.09 -2.54
CA ILE A 98 16.07 1.70 -3.85
C ILE A 98 17.09 2.82 -3.97
N LYS A 99 17.88 2.77 -5.04
CA LYS A 99 18.81 3.86 -5.38
C LYS A 99 18.45 4.39 -6.75
N THR A 100 18.38 5.69 -6.88
CA THR A 100 18.21 6.37 -8.17
C THR A 100 18.91 7.72 -8.13
N SER A 101 19.47 8.11 -9.26
CA SER A 101 19.97 9.47 -9.49
C SER A 101 18.90 10.37 -10.10
N GLN A 102 17.79 9.79 -10.58
CA GLN A 102 16.71 10.55 -11.19
C GLN A 102 15.90 11.27 -10.12
N PRO A 103 15.46 12.51 -10.40
CA PRO A 103 14.50 13.19 -9.59
C PRO A 103 13.16 12.43 -9.54
N ILE A 104 12.44 12.58 -8.44
CA ILE A 104 11.18 11.86 -8.23
C ILE A 104 10.00 12.79 -8.02
N PHE A 105 8.82 12.32 -8.45
CA PHE A 105 7.53 12.87 -8.09
C PHE A 105 6.90 11.97 -7.03
N LEU A 106 6.72 12.51 -5.83
CA LEU A 106 6.34 11.74 -4.66
C LEU A 106 4.82 11.76 -4.48
N LEU A 107 4.22 10.58 -4.37
CA LEU A 107 2.87 10.39 -3.84
C LEU A 107 2.96 10.00 -2.37
N ILE A 108 2.14 10.63 -1.53
CA ILE A 108 2.02 10.30 -0.10
C ILE A 108 0.56 10.08 0.21
N ASP A 109 0.28 8.95 0.84
CA ASP A 109 -1.07 8.59 1.27
C ASP A 109 -0.99 7.55 2.40
N GLY A 110 -1.99 7.51 3.27
CA GLY A 110 -2.10 6.59 4.37
C GLY A 110 -3.35 5.71 4.27
N THR A 111 -3.30 4.54 4.88
CA THR A 111 -4.47 3.68 5.00
C THR A 111 -4.49 2.93 6.32
N TYR A 112 -5.66 2.87 6.94
CA TYR A 112 -5.90 2.04 8.10
C TYR A 112 -6.31 0.63 7.63
N TYR A 113 -5.65 -0.40 8.18
CA TYR A 113 -5.92 -1.80 7.87
C TYR A 113 -6.46 -2.60 9.06
N SER A 114 -6.35 -2.06 10.27
CA SER A 114 -7.05 -2.47 11.48
C SER A 114 -7.16 -1.30 12.45
N ASP A 115 -7.85 -1.47 13.58
CA ASP A 115 -7.93 -0.47 14.63
C ASP A 115 -6.52 -0.11 15.13
N ASN A 116 -6.18 1.18 15.12
CA ASN A 116 -4.86 1.71 15.49
C ASN A 116 -3.68 1.20 14.67
N HIS A 117 -3.88 0.69 13.45
CA HIS A 117 -2.81 0.30 12.54
C HIS A 117 -2.96 1.02 11.20
N CYS A 118 -2.05 1.94 10.95
CA CYS A 118 -1.96 2.73 9.74
C CYS A 118 -0.67 2.40 8.98
N LEU A 119 -0.78 2.28 7.68
CA LEU A 119 0.33 2.18 6.75
C LEU A 119 0.42 3.47 5.93
N ILE A 120 1.49 4.24 6.12
CA ILE A 120 1.80 5.41 5.29
C ILE A 120 2.78 4.96 4.20
N VAL A 121 2.49 5.29 2.95
CA VAL A 121 3.28 4.90 1.78
C VAL A 121 3.82 6.14 1.08
N TYR A 122 5.12 6.12 0.80
CA TYR A 122 5.84 7.12 0.02
C TYR A 122 6.25 6.47 -1.30
N ARG A 123 5.60 6.86 -2.39
CA ARG A 123 5.75 6.25 -3.70
C ARG A 123 6.33 7.25 -4.70
N ALA A 124 7.43 6.90 -5.36
CA ALA A 124 7.93 7.62 -6.52
C ALA A 124 7.13 7.18 -7.76
N GLU A 125 6.24 8.08 -8.25
CA GLU A 125 5.29 7.69 -9.30
C GLU A 125 5.97 7.54 -10.67
N ASN A 126 6.93 8.40 -11.00
CA ASN A 126 7.70 8.25 -12.24
C ASN A 126 8.54 6.96 -12.28
N LEU A 127 8.91 6.42 -11.13
CA LEU A 127 9.57 5.10 -11.01
C LEU A 127 8.57 3.96 -10.83
N LYS A 128 7.31 4.27 -10.54
CA LYS A 128 6.25 3.31 -10.14
C LYS A 128 6.63 2.44 -8.95
N ARG A 129 7.48 2.93 -8.03
CA ARG A 129 8.05 2.18 -6.90
C ARG A 129 7.75 2.84 -5.56
N THR A 130 7.51 2.01 -4.54
CA THR A 130 7.43 2.46 -3.15
C THR A 130 8.84 2.64 -2.63
N ILE A 131 9.25 3.88 -2.33
CA ILE A 131 10.60 4.22 -1.90
C ILE A 131 10.78 4.16 -0.38
N PHE A 132 9.69 4.40 0.35
CA PHE A 132 9.65 4.31 1.80
C PHE A 132 8.22 4.02 2.26
N TYR A 133 8.06 3.50 3.46
CA TYR A 133 6.76 3.31 4.12
C TYR A 133 6.96 3.23 5.63
N ARG A 134 5.89 3.52 6.37
CA ARG A 134 5.86 3.46 7.83
C ARG A 134 4.61 2.73 8.30
N PHE A 135 4.77 1.84 9.29
CA PHE A 135 3.68 1.36 10.12
C PHE A 135 3.59 2.25 11.35
N THR A 136 2.41 2.78 11.61
CA THR A 136 2.13 3.67 12.74
C THR A 136 0.71 3.47 13.25
N LYS A 137 0.35 4.12 14.35
CA LYS A 137 -1.02 4.09 14.88
C LYS A 137 -1.91 5.12 14.21
N THR A 138 -1.34 6.26 13.85
CA THR A 138 -2.05 7.40 13.26
C THR A 138 -1.14 8.15 12.30
N GLU A 139 -1.72 8.94 11.43
CA GLU A 139 -0.96 9.87 10.58
C GLU A 139 -0.49 11.06 11.42
N ASP A 140 0.66 10.94 12.09
CA ASP A 140 1.25 12.02 12.87
C ASP A 140 2.18 12.91 12.03
N GLN A 141 2.02 14.24 12.18
CA GLN A 141 2.80 15.22 11.42
C GLN A 141 4.30 15.08 11.64
N ASN A 142 4.76 14.82 12.87
CA ASN A 142 6.20 14.76 13.19
C ASN A 142 6.83 13.49 12.66
N GLU A 143 6.10 12.36 12.71
CA GLU A 143 6.54 11.10 12.11
C GLU A 143 6.67 11.25 10.59
N ILE A 144 5.69 11.85 9.93
CA ILE A 144 5.72 12.10 8.48
C ILE A 144 6.85 13.05 8.12
N ALA A 145 7.08 14.11 8.89
CA ALA A 145 8.20 15.02 8.67
C ALA A 145 9.56 14.31 8.83
N SER A 146 9.71 13.46 9.84
CA SER A 146 10.90 12.63 10.02
C SER A 146 11.16 11.70 8.84
N ASP A 147 10.11 11.09 8.29
CA ASP A 147 10.22 10.24 7.10
C ASP A 147 10.64 11.03 5.86
N LEU A 148 10.08 12.22 5.67
CA LEU A 148 10.43 13.09 4.55
C LEU A 148 11.88 13.59 4.64
N ILE A 149 12.37 13.90 5.85
CA ILE A 149 13.78 14.22 6.11
C ILE A 149 14.66 13.01 5.77
N ASN A 150 14.26 11.82 6.21
CA ASN A 150 14.99 10.58 5.89
C ASN A 150 15.05 10.33 4.37
N ILE A 151 13.95 10.53 3.65
CA ILE A 151 13.87 10.40 2.19
C ILE A 151 14.82 11.39 1.50
N ARG A 152 14.86 12.65 1.96
CA ARG A 152 15.69 13.71 1.40
C ARG A 152 17.18 13.52 1.73
N ASP A 153 17.51 13.33 3.01
CA ASP A 153 18.88 13.48 3.51
C ASP A 153 19.63 12.13 3.57
N ASN A 154 18.98 11.05 4.02
CA ASN A 154 19.63 9.75 4.19
C ASN A 154 19.51 8.88 2.95
N LEU A 155 18.31 8.83 2.34
CA LEU A 155 18.11 8.07 1.10
C LEU A 155 18.54 8.86 -0.15
N GLY A 156 18.70 10.18 -0.03
CA GLY A 156 19.25 11.05 -1.06
C GLY A 156 18.34 11.29 -2.27
N PHE A 157 17.02 11.14 -2.11
CA PHE A 157 16.07 11.36 -3.21
C PHE A 157 15.87 12.85 -3.48
N LYS A 158 15.99 13.23 -4.77
CA LYS A 158 15.67 14.59 -5.24
C LYS A 158 14.18 14.70 -5.56
N VAL A 159 13.39 15.24 -4.63
CA VAL A 159 11.94 15.41 -4.80
C VAL A 159 11.66 16.67 -5.61
N GLN A 160 10.99 16.55 -6.77
CA GLN A 160 10.62 17.66 -7.65
C GLN A 160 9.14 18.07 -7.54
N GLY A 161 8.30 17.22 -7.01
CA GLY A 161 6.91 17.51 -6.80
C GLY A 161 6.26 16.48 -5.86
N ILE A 162 5.19 16.89 -5.18
CA ILE A 162 4.52 16.04 -4.19
C ILE A 162 3.01 16.11 -4.40
N THR A 163 2.35 14.95 -4.50
CA THR A 163 0.89 14.84 -4.53
C THR A 163 0.38 14.12 -3.30
N THR A 164 -0.62 14.70 -2.62
CA THR A 164 -1.22 14.13 -1.39
C THR A 164 -2.75 14.16 -1.46
N ASP A 165 -3.40 13.37 -0.62
CA ASP A 165 -4.86 13.40 -0.39
C ASP A 165 -5.31 14.71 0.25
N GLY A 166 -4.43 15.36 1.02
CA GLY A 166 -4.66 16.62 1.69
C GLY A 166 -5.05 16.52 3.15
N SER A 167 -4.70 15.43 3.82
CA SER A 167 -4.64 15.37 5.28
C SER A 167 -3.81 16.55 5.81
N ASP A 168 -4.33 17.27 6.80
CA ASP A 168 -3.66 18.45 7.37
C ASP A 168 -2.27 18.10 7.92
N ASN A 169 -2.11 16.90 8.50
CA ASN A 169 -0.83 16.44 9.04
C ASN A 169 0.21 16.21 7.93
N ILE A 170 -0.21 15.60 6.81
CA ILE A 170 0.67 15.40 5.64
C ILE A 170 1.04 16.75 5.04
N ILE A 171 0.07 17.65 4.86
CA ILE A 171 0.32 18.99 4.30
C ILE A 171 1.36 19.75 5.12
N ARG A 172 1.18 19.82 6.45
CA ARG A 172 2.11 20.55 7.34
C ARG A 172 3.50 19.93 7.34
N ALA A 173 3.61 18.60 7.34
CA ALA A 173 4.89 17.92 7.24
C ALA A 173 5.61 18.23 5.92
N VAL A 174 4.89 18.20 4.80
CA VAL A 174 5.43 18.54 3.47
C VAL A 174 5.86 20.00 3.42
N GLU A 175 5.07 20.92 3.93
CA GLU A 175 5.40 22.34 4.00
C GLU A 175 6.66 22.61 4.80
N TYR A 176 6.82 21.92 5.91
CA TYR A 176 8.00 22.04 6.76
C TYR A 176 9.27 21.53 6.08
N VAL A 177 9.22 20.34 5.45
CA VAL A 177 10.42 19.68 4.89
C VAL A 177 10.74 20.15 3.48
N PHE A 178 9.72 20.45 2.67
CA PHE A 178 9.82 20.81 1.25
C PHE A 178 9.08 22.12 0.91
N PRO A 179 9.43 23.27 1.52
CA PRO A 179 8.66 24.51 1.37
C PRO A 179 8.64 25.08 -0.06
N LYS A 180 9.61 24.71 -0.90
CA LYS A 180 9.76 25.22 -2.29
C LYS A 180 9.33 24.20 -3.36
N VAL A 181 8.98 22.98 -2.97
CA VAL A 181 8.58 21.95 -3.92
C VAL A 181 7.11 22.12 -4.29
N PRO A 182 6.73 22.05 -5.60
CA PRO A 182 5.34 22.08 -6.04
C PRO A 182 4.50 21.01 -5.35
N ARG A 183 3.33 21.39 -4.86
CA ARG A 183 2.42 20.51 -4.12
C ARG A 183 1.09 20.42 -4.84
N GLN A 184 0.68 19.22 -5.15
CA GLN A 184 -0.61 18.91 -5.78
C GLN A 184 -1.55 18.29 -4.77
N ARG A 185 -2.76 18.83 -4.66
CA ARG A 185 -3.88 18.18 -3.99
C ARG A 185 -4.51 17.15 -4.94
N CYS A 186 -4.69 15.94 -4.46
CA CYS A 186 -5.36 14.90 -5.25
C CYS A 186 -6.75 15.36 -5.68
N VAL A 187 -6.95 15.57 -6.98
CA VAL A 187 -8.22 16.08 -7.52
C VAL A 187 -9.38 15.14 -7.21
N VAL A 188 -9.16 13.83 -7.26
CA VAL A 188 -10.19 12.82 -6.95
C VAL A 188 -10.61 12.89 -5.49
N HIS A 189 -9.66 13.06 -4.56
CA HIS A 189 -9.98 13.24 -3.14
C HIS A 189 -10.80 14.51 -2.89
N VAL A 190 -10.39 15.64 -3.48
CA VAL A 190 -11.15 16.90 -3.37
C VAL A 190 -12.57 16.74 -3.92
N GLN A 191 -12.72 16.10 -5.08
CA GLN A 191 -14.04 15.83 -5.65
C GLN A 191 -14.89 14.95 -4.73
N ARG A 192 -14.32 13.82 -4.25
CA ARG A 192 -15.01 12.86 -3.40
C ARG A 192 -15.45 13.51 -2.09
N GLU A 193 -14.58 14.28 -1.45
CA GLU A 193 -14.88 14.97 -0.21
C GLU A 193 -15.97 16.02 -0.40
N CYS A 194 -15.89 16.85 -1.42
CA CYS A 194 -16.95 17.82 -1.73
C CYS A 194 -18.28 17.12 -2.03
N LEU A 195 -18.26 16.06 -2.84
CA LEU A 195 -19.50 15.33 -3.21
C LEU A 195 -20.10 14.57 -2.03
N SER A 196 -19.31 14.17 -1.03
CA SER A 196 -19.82 13.55 0.20
C SER A 196 -20.64 14.52 1.04
N GLN A 197 -20.29 15.82 1.00
CA GLN A 197 -21.02 16.88 1.69
C GLN A 197 -22.22 17.39 0.86
N ILE A 198 -22.08 17.42 -0.47
CA ILE A 198 -23.19 17.79 -1.37
C ILE A 198 -24.02 16.54 -1.63
N THR A 199 -25.33 16.59 -1.38
CA THR A 199 -26.20 15.43 -1.64
C THR A 199 -26.17 15.01 -3.12
N LEU A 200 -26.52 13.75 -3.41
CA LEU A 200 -26.63 13.27 -4.80
C LEU A 200 -27.59 14.11 -5.63
N HIS A 201 -28.66 14.62 -5.02
CA HIS A 201 -29.70 15.44 -5.67
C HIS A 201 -29.88 16.75 -4.89
N PRO A 202 -28.97 17.75 -5.04
CA PRO A 202 -29.14 19.05 -4.40
C PRO A 202 -30.46 19.70 -4.80
N ARG A 203 -31.20 20.23 -3.82
CA ARG A 203 -32.50 20.85 -4.07
C ARG A 203 -32.34 22.32 -4.48
N THR A 204 -31.31 23.00 -3.96
CA THR A 204 -31.10 24.42 -4.20
C THR A 204 -30.29 24.67 -5.48
N PRO A 205 -30.51 25.80 -6.17
CA PRO A 205 -29.72 26.18 -7.35
C PRO A 205 -28.21 26.26 -7.04
N GLU A 206 -27.86 26.82 -5.88
CA GLU A 206 -26.49 26.99 -5.41
C GLU A 206 -25.80 25.63 -5.21
N GLY A 207 -26.51 24.66 -4.64
CA GLY A 207 -26.02 23.30 -4.48
C GLY A 207 -25.83 22.57 -5.82
N LYS A 208 -26.74 22.79 -6.79
CA LYS A 208 -26.64 22.20 -8.14
C LYS A 208 -25.46 22.77 -8.90
N SER A 209 -25.25 24.09 -8.85
CA SER A 209 -24.13 24.76 -9.51
C SER A 209 -22.79 24.42 -8.89
N LEU A 210 -22.67 24.38 -7.53
CA LEU A 210 -21.46 23.92 -6.87
C LEU A 210 -21.12 22.47 -7.21
N LYS A 211 -22.13 21.59 -7.24
CA LYS A 211 -21.93 20.20 -7.66
C LYS A 211 -21.36 20.10 -9.08
N SER A 212 -21.90 20.90 -10.02
CA SER A 212 -21.41 20.94 -11.40
C SER A 212 -19.95 21.41 -11.48
N LEU A 213 -19.55 22.41 -10.69
CA LEU A 213 -18.17 22.86 -10.58
C LEU A 213 -17.25 21.75 -10.06
N VAL A 214 -17.65 21.07 -8.98
CA VAL A 214 -16.89 19.95 -8.41
C VAL A 214 -16.71 18.82 -9.40
N ILE A 215 -17.77 18.43 -10.12
CA ILE A 215 -17.68 17.39 -11.18
C ILE A 215 -16.77 17.87 -12.31
N GLY A 216 -16.85 19.15 -12.68
CA GLY A 216 -16.04 19.77 -13.73
C GLY A 216 -14.52 19.71 -13.50
N LEU A 217 -14.04 19.54 -12.26
CA LEU A 217 -12.61 19.39 -11.95
C LEU A 217 -11.92 18.27 -12.72
N ALA A 218 -12.64 17.18 -13.02
CA ALA A 218 -12.09 16.06 -13.78
C ALA A 218 -11.68 16.46 -15.20
N ASN A 219 -12.38 17.44 -15.78
CA ASN A 219 -12.21 17.89 -17.16
C ASN A 219 -11.13 18.95 -17.35
N VAL A 220 -10.60 19.53 -16.27
CA VAL A 220 -9.52 20.52 -16.34
C VAL A 220 -8.23 19.81 -16.74
N LYS A 221 -7.70 20.12 -17.93
CA LYS A 221 -6.50 19.49 -18.51
C LYS A 221 -5.46 20.49 -18.98
N THR A 222 -5.87 21.70 -19.33
CA THR A 222 -5.03 22.76 -19.90
C THR A 222 -5.08 24.02 -19.06
N ALA A 223 -4.15 24.95 -19.29
CA ALA A 223 -4.17 26.26 -18.65
C ALA A 223 -5.47 27.05 -18.97
N ASN A 224 -6.01 26.90 -20.19
CA ASN A 224 -7.27 27.54 -20.57
C ASN A 224 -8.47 26.91 -19.79
N ASP A 225 -8.50 25.59 -19.64
CA ASP A 225 -9.54 24.93 -18.83
C ASP A 225 -9.48 25.39 -17.37
N ARG A 226 -8.25 25.55 -16.82
CA ARG A 226 -8.03 26.07 -15.47
C ARG A 226 -8.59 27.49 -15.33
N LEU A 227 -8.20 28.41 -16.21
CA LEU A 227 -8.66 29.81 -16.17
C LEU A 227 -10.19 29.89 -16.27
N TRP A 228 -10.78 29.07 -17.15
CA TRP A 228 -12.23 29.00 -17.30
C TRP A 228 -12.90 28.48 -16.02
N TRP A 229 -12.40 27.39 -15.47
CA TRP A 229 -12.94 26.78 -14.25
C TRP A 229 -12.79 27.73 -13.04
N GLU A 230 -11.61 28.34 -12.86
CA GLU A 230 -11.36 29.31 -11.79
C GLU A 230 -12.30 30.52 -11.87
N LYS A 231 -12.58 31.01 -13.07
CA LYS A 231 -13.55 32.08 -13.29
C LYS A 231 -14.97 31.64 -12.92
N LEU A 232 -15.40 30.47 -13.30
CA LEU A 232 -16.71 29.95 -12.93
C LEU A 232 -16.85 29.78 -11.41
N PHE A 233 -15.81 29.29 -10.75
CA PHE A 233 -15.78 29.16 -9.29
C PHE A 233 -15.82 30.52 -8.60
N GLU A 234 -15.09 31.50 -9.12
CA GLU A 234 -15.06 32.86 -8.55
C GLU A 234 -16.42 33.52 -8.69
N ASN A 235 -17.06 33.47 -9.86
CA ASN A 235 -18.42 33.97 -10.06
C ASN A 235 -19.40 33.30 -9.07
N TRP A 236 -19.32 31.96 -8.94
CA TRP A 236 -20.16 31.24 -7.98
C TRP A 236 -19.90 31.71 -6.54
N ARG A 237 -18.66 31.95 -6.18
CA ARG A 237 -18.25 32.44 -4.87
C ARG A 237 -18.84 33.81 -4.58
N GLU A 238 -18.68 34.75 -5.49
CA GLU A 238 -19.19 36.13 -5.35
C GLU A 238 -20.71 36.16 -5.16
N GLU A 239 -21.43 35.31 -5.88
CA GLU A 239 -22.89 35.23 -5.80
C GLU A 239 -23.43 34.52 -4.54
N ASN A 240 -22.67 33.55 -4.00
CA ASN A 240 -23.22 32.59 -3.03
C ASN A 240 -22.48 32.50 -1.69
N GLU A 241 -21.27 33.09 -1.52
CA GLU A 241 -20.47 32.92 -0.31
C GLU A 241 -21.19 33.42 0.95
N GLU A 242 -21.86 34.57 0.87
CA GLU A 242 -22.63 35.13 1.99
C GLU A 242 -23.79 34.20 2.39
N TRP A 243 -24.57 33.75 1.41
CA TRP A 243 -25.67 32.84 1.63
C TRP A 243 -25.23 31.49 2.20
N VAL A 244 -24.19 30.88 1.64
CA VAL A 244 -23.64 29.59 2.10
C VAL A 244 -23.07 29.69 3.53
N CYS A 245 -22.51 30.84 3.89
CA CYS A 245 -21.92 31.10 5.21
C CYS A 245 -22.91 31.71 6.21
N ALA A 246 -24.18 31.86 5.84
CA ALA A 246 -25.21 32.42 6.71
C ALA A 246 -25.37 31.61 7.98
N LYS A 247 -25.54 32.31 9.11
CA LYS A 247 -25.69 31.72 10.43
C LYS A 247 -27.10 31.93 10.96
N GLY A 248 -27.61 30.95 11.67
CA GLY A 248 -28.76 31.04 12.52
C GLY A 248 -28.37 30.95 14.01
N THR A 249 -29.28 31.33 14.89
CA THR A 249 -29.10 31.21 16.35
C THR A 249 -30.24 30.38 16.92
N LEU A 250 -29.92 29.38 17.75
CA LEU A 250 -30.91 28.60 18.48
C LEU A 250 -31.42 29.44 19.68
N GLU A 251 -32.70 29.71 19.72
CA GLU A 251 -33.35 30.50 20.79
C GLU A 251 -33.12 29.90 22.19
N SER A 252 -33.08 28.55 22.27
CA SER A 252 -32.96 27.82 23.53
C SER A 252 -31.57 27.86 24.18
N SER A 253 -30.49 28.00 23.40
CA SER A 253 -29.12 27.89 23.89
C SER A 253 -28.20 29.03 23.46
N HIS A 254 -28.69 30.00 22.68
CA HIS A 254 -27.89 31.09 22.04
C HIS A 254 -26.73 30.58 21.20
N GLN A 255 -26.68 29.29 20.84
CA GLN A 255 -25.64 28.70 19.99
C GLN A 255 -25.89 29.09 18.55
N THR A 256 -24.83 29.56 17.89
CA THR A 256 -24.86 29.82 16.46
C THR A 256 -24.55 28.57 15.65
N TYR A 257 -25.27 28.38 14.55
CA TYR A 257 -25.05 27.29 13.60
C TYR A 257 -25.10 27.82 12.17
N PHE A 258 -24.49 27.07 11.24
CA PHE A 258 -24.57 27.43 9.82
C PHE A 258 -25.84 26.87 9.20
N LEU A 259 -26.63 27.72 8.52
CA LEU A 259 -27.88 27.32 7.89
C LEU A 259 -27.65 26.29 6.76
N HIS A 260 -26.55 26.42 6.02
CA HIS A 260 -26.20 25.56 4.89
C HIS A 260 -24.90 24.80 5.16
N ASN A 261 -24.78 24.17 6.35
CA ASN A 261 -23.51 23.64 6.86
C ASN A 261 -22.81 22.69 5.91
N ASP A 262 -23.53 21.75 5.25
CA ASP A 262 -22.91 20.75 4.39
C ASP A 262 -22.40 21.38 3.10
N LEU A 263 -23.19 22.26 2.48
CA LEU A 263 -22.76 23.00 1.30
C LEU A 263 -21.57 23.92 1.61
N ARG A 264 -21.59 24.55 2.79
CA ARG A 264 -20.47 25.35 3.30
C ARG A 264 -19.20 24.51 3.48
N LYS A 265 -19.31 23.32 4.04
CA LYS A 265 -18.14 22.41 4.20
C LYS A 265 -17.53 22.10 2.83
N ALA A 266 -18.35 21.74 1.83
CA ALA A 266 -17.88 21.49 0.49
C ALA A 266 -17.19 22.72 -0.13
N PHE A 267 -17.81 23.90 -0.03
CA PHE A 267 -17.24 25.14 -0.51
C PHE A 267 -15.90 25.48 0.16
N VAL A 268 -15.83 25.42 1.49
CA VAL A 268 -14.61 25.71 2.24
C VAL A 268 -13.51 24.72 1.90
N HIS A 269 -13.84 23.44 1.76
CA HIS A 269 -12.88 22.42 1.35
C HIS A 269 -12.30 22.72 -0.02
N LEU A 270 -13.15 23.02 -1.00
CA LEU A 270 -12.74 23.36 -2.36
C LEU A 270 -11.87 24.63 -2.38
N LYS A 271 -12.30 25.69 -1.66
CA LYS A 271 -11.55 26.96 -1.54
C LYS A 271 -10.15 26.76 -0.94
N ARG A 272 -10.02 25.89 0.09
CA ARG A 272 -8.73 25.54 0.70
C ARG A 272 -7.83 24.73 -0.23
N ALA A 273 -8.41 23.88 -1.05
CA ALA A 273 -7.64 23.07 -1.99
C ALA A 273 -7.08 23.87 -3.17
N LEU A 274 -7.78 24.93 -3.58
CA LEU A 274 -7.55 25.68 -4.81
C LEU A 274 -6.08 26.07 -5.07
N PRO A 275 -5.31 26.60 -4.12
CA PRO A 275 -3.92 27.01 -4.36
C PRO A 275 -3.01 25.88 -4.87
N ASN A 276 -3.36 24.63 -4.55
CA ASN A 276 -2.56 23.44 -4.89
C ASN A 276 -3.34 22.44 -5.78
N LEU A 277 -4.45 22.87 -6.40
CA LEU A 277 -5.36 21.96 -7.09
C LEU A 277 -4.96 21.70 -8.55
N PHE A 278 -4.25 22.63 -9.19
CA PHE A 278 -3.93 22.60 -10.62
C PHE A 278 -2.43 22.64 -10.93
N GLN A 279 -1.58 22.30 -9.96
CA GLN A 279 -0.12 22.32 -10.14
C GLN A 279 0.35 21.34 -11.23
N TYR A 280 -0.39 20.26 -11.48
CA TYR A 280 -0.11 19.32 -12.56
C TYR A 280 -0.19 19.94 -13.97
N ILE A 281 -0.78 21.12 -14.13
CA ILE A 281 -0.82 21.85 -15.40
C ILE A 281 0.51 22.59 -15.61
N ASP A 282 1.04 23.19 -14.55
CA ASP A 282 2.30 23.94 -14.59
C ASP A 282 3.52 22.97 -14.55
N TYR A 283 3.32 21.78 -13.98
CA TYR A 283 4.32 20.71 -13.85
C TYR A 283 3.75 19.41 -14.42
N PRO A 284 3.88 19.15 -15.74
CA PRO A 284 3.20 18.02 -16.41
C PRO A 284 3.54 16.63 -15.89
N ASP A 285 4.74 16.47 -15.30
CA ASP A 285 5.17 15.20 -14.69
C ASP A 285 4.63 15.00 -13.26
N LEU A 286 4.02 16.03 -12.67
CA LEU A 286 3.43 15.95 -11.34
C LEU A 286 2.07 15.23 -11.42
N PRO A 287 1.89 14.11 -10.71
CA PRO A 287 0.65 13.36 -10.75
C PRO A 287 -0.55 14.17 -10.27
N LYS A 288 -1.62 14.20 -11.05
CA LYS A 288 -2.90 14.85 -10.73
C LYS A 288 -3.60 14.20 -9.53
N THR A 289 -3.37 12.90 -9.30
CA THR A 289 -4.12 12.08 -8.34
C THR A 289 -3.20 11.09 -7.60
N THR A 290 -3.68 10.59 -6.45
CA THR A 290 -3.06 9.50 -5.68
C THR A 290 -3.65 8.13 -6.03
N ASN A 291 -4.40 7.99 -7.12
CA ASN A 291 -5.10 6.76 -7.51
C ASN A 291 -4.17 5.52 -7.57
N ALA A 292 -2.91 5.71 -7.92
CA ALA A 292 -1.93 4.62 -7.95
C ALA A 292 -1.67 4.01 -6.56
N ILE A 293 -1.71 4.82 -5.50
CA ILE A 293 -1.62 4.34 -4.11
C ILE A 293 -2.96 3.78 -3.64
N GLU A 294 -4.08 4.43 -3.97
CA GLU A 294 -5.41 3.92 -3.59
C GLU A 294 -5.65 2.50 -4.13
N ALA A 295 -5.35 2.26 -5.41
CA ALA A 295 -5.45 0.93 -6.01
C ALA A 295 -4.55 -0.08 -5.27
N PHE A 296 -3.36 0.33 -4.89
CA PHE A 296 -2.42 -0.47 -4.11
C PHE A 296 -3.00 -0.81 -2.72
N PHE A 297 -3.59 0.15 -2.02
CA PHE A 297 -4.25 -0.07 -0.73
C PHE A 297 -5.46 -1.01 -0.84
N GLY A 298 -6.24 -0.91 -1.93
CA GLY A 298 -7.31 -1.84 -2.22
C GLY A 298 -6.82 -3.29 -2.29
N HIS A 299 -5.71 -3.52 -3.01
CA HIS A 299 -5.10 -4.85 -3.09
C HIS A 299 -4.57 -5.34 -1.74
N ILE A 300 -3.94 -4.48 -0.94
CA ILE A 300 -3.50 -4.84 0.43
C ILE A 300 -4.68 -5.31 1.28
N LYS A 301 -5.77 -4.55 1.30
CA LYS A 301 -6.97 -4.88 2.08
C LYS A 301 -7.60 -6.19 1.62
N ASP A 302 -7.61 -6.46 0.32
CA ASP A 302 -8.08 -7.73 -0.24
C ASP A 302 -7.20 -8.91 0.22
N GLN A 303 -5.87 -8.73 0.23
CA GLN A 303 -4.94 -9.77 0.69
C GLN A 303 -5.13 -10.04 2.19
N LEU A 304 -5.22 -9.02 3.03
CA LEU A 304 -5.44 -9.18 4.46
C LEU A 304 -6.78 -9.88 4.75
N ARG A 305 -7.81 -9.64 3.94
CA ARG A 305 -9.09 -10.33 4.06
C ARG A 305 -8.99 -11.84 3.82
N ILE A 306 -8.12 -12.27 2.91
CA ILE A 306 -7.86 -13.68 2.63
C ILE A 306 -7.06 -14.32 3.77
N HIS A 307 -6.15 -13.55 4.40
CA HIS A 307 -5.22 -14.04 5.43
C HIS A 307 -5.60 -13.65 6.86
N ARG A 308 -6.90 -13.70 7.19
CA ARG A 308 -7.47 -13.28 8.50
C ARG A 308 -6.91 -14.01 9.73
N GLY A 309 -6.22 -15.13 9.55
CA GLY A 309 -5.67 -15.93 10.66
C GLY A 309 -4.27 -15.49 11.11
N LEU A 310 -3.70 -14.44 10.54
CA LEU A 310 -2.41 -13.90 10.95
C LEU A 310 -2.53 -13.16 12.29
N SER A 311 -1.56 -13.38 13.19
CA SER A 311 -1.42 -12.54 14.37
C SER A 311 -1.00 -11.12 13.98
N GLU A 312 -1.24 -10.15 14.83
CA GLU A 312 -0.96 -8.74 14.61
C GLU A 312 0.51 -8.49 14.19
N ALA A 313 1.46 -9.06 14.93
CA ALA A 313 2.89 -8.98 14.60
C ALA A 313 3.26 -9.61 13.25
N ARG A 314 2.51 -10.61 12.80
CA ARG A 314 2.72 -11.24 11.49
C ARG A 314 2.04 -10.50 10.35
N VAL A 315 1.01 -9.70 10.64
CA VAL A 315 0.38 -8.81 9.63
C VAL A 315 1.39 -7.79 9.13
N ASP A 316 2.15 -7.16 10.01
CA ASP A 316 3.17 -6.19 9.60
C ASP A 316 4.24 -6.84 8.73
N ASN A 317 4.77 -8.00 9.14
CA ASN A 317 5.75 -8.74 8.34
C ASN A 317 5.17 -9.24 7.00
N PHE A 318 3.90 -9.63 6.97
CA PHE A 318 3.19 -9.95 5.73
C PHE A 318 3.16 -8.74 4.78
N LEU A 319 2.83 -7.56 5.31
CA LEU A 319 2.80 -6.32 4.54
C LEU A 319 4.20 -5.89 4.08
N HIS A 320 5.24 -6.06 4.90
CA HIS A 320 6.64 -5.87 4.49
C HIS A 320 6.98 -6.74 3.26
N TRP A 321 6.64 -8.03 3.30
CA TRP A 321 6.87 -8.94 2.18
C TRP A 321 6.01 -8.62 0.96
N TYR A 322 4.77 -8.16 1.16
CA TYR A 322 3.90 -7.73 0.08
C TYR A 322 4.49 -6.53 -0.67
N LEU A 323 4.92 -5.50 0.07
CA LEU A 323 5.59 -4.33 -0.49
C LEU A 323 6.85 -4.73 -1.25
N PHE A 324 7.68 -5.56 -0.64
CA PHE A 324 8.91 -6.06 -1.23
C PHE A 324 8.67 -6.79 -2.57
N PHE A 325 7.78 -7.78 -2.61
CA PHE A 325 7.54 -8.54 -3.82
C PHE A 325 6.81 -7.76 -4.91
N ASN A 326 5.96 -6.80 -4.53
CA ASN A 326 5.31 -5.93 -5.49
C ASN A 326 6.31 -4.99 -6.17
N ASP A 327 7.33 -4.55 -5.43
CA ASP A 327 8.40 -3.73 -5.97
C ASP A 327 9.39 -4.55 -6.82
N GLU A 328 9.76 -5.77 -6.38
CA GLU A 328 10.62 -6.69 -7.15
C GLU A 328 10.02 -7.05 -8.53
N LYS A 329 8.69 -7.13 -8.64
CA LYS A 329 8.02 -7.39 -9.91
C LYS A 329 8.26 -6.26 -10.92
N LYS A 330 8.21 -5.01 -10.45
CA LYS A 330 8.35 -3.81 -11.30
C LYS A 330 9.80 -3.48 -11.69
N SER A 331 10.78 -4.05 -11.00
CA SER A 331 12.18 -3.88 -11.35
C SER A 331 12.67 -4.81 -12.46
N LYS A 332 11.82 -5.75 -12.92
CA LYS A 332 12.12 -6.71 -13.99
C LYS A 332 11.41 -6.40 -15.31
N ASP A 333 10.42 -5.53 -15.27
CA ASP A 333 9.72 -4.95 -16.42
C ASP A 333 10.36 -3.60 -16.80
#